data_acfb018f0ec4d5907a080802cfbc8465
#
_entry.id   acfb018f0ec4d5907a080802cfbc8465
#
_cell.length_a   1.000
_cell.length_b   1.000
_cell.length_c   1.000
_cell.angle_alpha   90.00
_cell.angle_beta   90.00
_cell.angle_gamma   90.00
#
_symmetry.space_group_name_H-M   'P 1'
#
loop_
_entity.id
_entity.type
_entity.pdbx_description
1 polymer ?
#
loop_
_entity_poly.entity_id
_entity_poly.type
_entity_poly.pdbx_seq_one_letter_code
_entity_poly.pdbx_strand_id
1 'polypeptide(L)'
;MEELKKQMQIILTEHDRVTAMGEADNDNHEHEKVWTKEVELLSKDLDTTLAYLDSIESVDDLESLSEVIDNLVSVFDARKDELIACLKRNSDRLHAGLDDYLEGF
;
A
#
# COMPACT_ATOMS: atom_id res chain seq x y z
N MET A 1 3.06 -3.66 -15.35
CA MET A 1 2.83 -2.54 -14.41
C MET A 1 1.51 -1.83 -14.67
N GLU A 2 1.11 -1.65 -15.93
CA GLU A 2 -0.14 -0.97 -16.24
C GLU A 2 -1.38 -1.69 -15.69
N GLU A 3 -1.39 -3.01 -15.74
CA GLU A 3 -2.50 -3.80 -15.20
C GLU A 3 -2.57 -3.63 -13.67
N LEU A 4 -1.43 -3.71 -12.99
CA LEU A 4 -1.39 -3.50 -11.55
C LEU A 4 -1.87 -2.10 -11.19
N LYS A 5 -1.39 -1.09 -11.90
CA LYS A 5 -1.78 0.30 -11.67
C LYS A 5 -3.29 0.49 -11.81
N LYS A 6 -3.88 -0.11 -12.83
CA LYS A 6 -5.30 -0.03 -13.08
C LYS A 6 -6.11 -0.70 -11.96
N GLN A 7 -5.69 -1.89 -11.55
CA GLN A 7 -6.38 -2.61 -10.48
C GLN A 7 -6.21 -1.93 -9.13
N MET A 8 -5.03 -1.38 -8.87
CA MET A 8 -4.81 -0.63 -7.62
C MET A 8 -5.66 0.63 -7.58
N GLN A 9 -5.87 1.30 -8.71
CA GLN A 9 -6.74 2.47 -8.75
C GLN A 9 -8.16 2.11 -8.29
N ILE A 10 -8.65 0.98 -8.73
CA ILE A 10 -9.99 0.51 -8.36
C ILE A 10 -10.06 0.21 -6.87
N ILE A 11 -9.08 -0.53 -6.35
CA ILE A 11 -9.11 -0.95 -4.94
C ILE A 11 -8.84 0.21 -3.99
N LEU A 12 -8.02 1.18 -4.37
CA LEU A 12 -7.78 2.35 -3.54
C LEU A 12 -9.01 3.25 -3.47
N THR A 13 -9.77 3.33 -4.55
CA THR A 13 -11.06 4.03 -4.54
C THR A 13 -12.01 3.37 -3.54
N GLU A 14 -12.04 2.05 -3.52
CA GLU A 14 -12.83 1.29 -2.56
C GLU A 14 -12.34 1.48 -1.14
N HIS A 15 -11.02 1.51 -0.94
CA HIS A 15 -10.40 1.79 0.35
C HIS A 15 -10.85 3.14 0.91
N ASP A 16 -10.82 4.17 0.07
CA ASP A 16 -11.25 5.51 0.46
C ASP A 16 -12.73 5.52 0.84
N ARG A 17 -13.56 4.81 0.09
CA ARG A 17 -14.99 4.70 0.37
C ARG A 17 -15.22 4.05 1.74
N VAL A 18 -14.53 2.96 2.00
CA VAL A 18 -14.67 2.23 3.27
C VAL A 18 -14.20 3.10 4.44
N THR A 19 -13.08 3.81 4.26
CA THR A 19 -12.56 4.71 5.28
C THR A 19 -13.57 5.82 5.59
N ALA A 20 -14.24 6.36 4.57
CA ALA A 20 -15.23 7.42 4.73
C ALA A 20 -16.48 6.95 5.46
N MET A 21 -16.80 5.65 5.41
CA MET A 21 -17.95 5.07 6.12
C MET A 21 -17.73 5.02 7.63
N GLY A 22 -16.48 4.99 8.07
CA GLY A 22 -16.15 5.04 9.49
C GLY A 22 -16.41 3.73 10.24
N GLU A 23 -16.46 3.81 11.55
CA GLU A 23 -16.55 2.64 12.43
C GLU A 23 -17.86 1.87 12.36
N ALA A 24 -18.91 2.50 11.85
CA ALA A 24 -20.23 1.87 11.79
C ALA A 24 -20.22 0.58 10.98
N ASP A 25 -19.27 0.41 10.08
CA ASP A 25 -19.20 -0.72 9.18
C ASP A 25 -18.12 -1.74 9.54
N ASN A 26 -17.48 -1.59 10.69
CA ASN A 26 -16.45 -2.53 11.14
C ASN A 26 -16.98 -3.96 11.26
N ASP A 27 -18.25 -4.13 11.60
CA ASP A 27 -18.87 -5.45 11.73
C ASP A 27 -18.90 -6.21 10.41
N ASN A 28 -18.78 -5.53 9.30
CA ASN A 28 -18.84 -6.13 7.97
C ASN A 28 -17.44 -6.50 7.43
N HIS A 29 -16.39 -6.21 8.17
CA HIS A 29 -15.02 -6.53 7.79
C HIS A 29 -14.63 -5.94 6.42
N GLU A 30 -15.18 -4.79 6.06
CA GLU A 30 -14.91 -4.17 4.78
C GLU A 30 -13.44 -3.78 4.63
N HIS A 31 -12.82 -3.27 5.70
CA HIS A 31 -11.40 -2.94 5.68
C HIS A 31 -10.54 -4.18 5.41
N GLU A 32 -10.86 -5.30 6.05
CA GLU A 32 -10.12 -6.53 5.84
C GLU A 32 -10.19 -7.02 4.40
N LYS A 33 -11.35 -6.88 3.76
CA LYS A 33 -11.52 -7.26 2.36
C LYS A 33 -10.65 -6.40 1.44
N VAL A 34 -10.61 -5.10 1.70
CA VAL A 34 -9.80 -4.18 0.92
C VAL A 34 -8.31 -4.48 1.12
N TRP A 35 -7.87 -4.63 2.37
CA TRP A 35 -6.48 -4.94 2.67
C TRP A 35 -6.05 -6.26 2.03
N THR A 36 -6.89 -7.28 2.09
CA THR A 36 -6.59 -8.58 1.48
C THR A 36 -6.36 -8.44 -0.03
N LYS A 37 -7.20 -7.68 -0.72
CA LYS A 37 -7.05 -7.47 -2.15
C LYS A 37 -5.79 -6.66 -2.49
N GLU A 38 -5.49 -5.65 -1.70
CA GLU A 38 -4.27 -4.85 -1.88
C GLU A 38 -3.03 -5.75 -1.76
N VAL A 39 -2.98 -6.56 -0.70
CA VAL A 39 -1.86 -7.47 -0.48
C VAL A 39 -1.76 -8.50 -1.60
N GLU A 40 -2.88 -9.08 -2.03
CA GLU A 40 -2.88 -10.05 -3.14
C GLU A 40 -2.28 -9.45 -4.41
N LEU A 41 -2.70 -8.24 -4.76
CA LEU A 41 -2.22 -7.60 -5.97
C LEU A 41 -0.74 -7.23 -5.88
N LEU A 42 -0.34 -6.70 -4.74
CA LEU A 42 1.03 -6.22 -4.55
C LEU A 42 2.02 -7.34 -4.28
N SER A 43 1.54 -8.51 -3.87
CA SER A 43 2.40 -9.66 -3.54
C SER A 43 2.76 -10.53 -4.74
N LYS A 44 2.20 -10.28 -5.91
CA LYS A 44 2.43 -11.13 -7.08
C LYS A 44 3.84 -11.05 -7.62
N ASP A 45 4.42 -9.86 -7.62
CA ASP A 45 5.76 -9.64 -8.15
C ASP A 45 6.36 -8.38 -7.55
N LEU A 46 7.44 -8.52 -6.80
CA LEU A 46 8.05 -7.39 -6.11
C LEU A 46 8.54 -6.32 -7.08
N ASP A 47 9.19 -6.71 -8.16
CA ASP A 47 9.74 -5.74 -9.11
C ASP A 47 8.63 -4.87 -9.71
N THR A 48 7.51 -5.48 -10.05
CA THR A 48 6.34 -4.75 -10.55
C THR A 48 5.79 -3.83 -9.47
N THR A 49 5.73 -4.30 -8.22
CA THR A 49 5.26 -3.51 -7.09
C THR A 49 6.15 -2.31 -6.84
N LEU A 50 7.48 -2.49 -6.90
CA LEU A 50 8.41 -1.38 -6.75
C LEU A 50 8.20 -0.32 -7.83
N ALA A 51 8.01 -0.76 -9.07
CA ALA A 51 7.72 0.16 -10.18
C ALA A 51 6.42 0.91 -9.97
N TYR A 52 5.39 0.20 -9.47
CA TYR A 52 4.11 0.82 -9.16
C TYR A 52 4.26 1.90 -8.09
N LEU A 53 4.97 1.58 -7.00
CA LEU A 53 5.18 2.54 -5.91
C LEU A 53 5.89 3.79 -6.39
N ASP A 54 6.87 3.63 -7.29
CA ASP A 54 7.58 4.77 -7.87
C ASP A 54 6.69 5.62 -8.80
N SER A 55 5.56 5.06 -9.25
CA SER A 55 4.62 5.77 -10.13
C SER A 55 3.53 6.54 -9.38
N ILE A 56 3.40 6.33 -8.07
CA ILE A 56 2.36 6.99 -7.28
C ILE A 56 2.62 8.50 -7.25
N GLU A 57 1.58 9.28 -7.53
CA GLU A 57 1.68 10.74 -7.49
C GLU A 57 0.84 11.35 -6.38
N SER A 58 -0.03 10.56 -5.76
CA SER A 58 -0.92 11.02 -4.68
C SER A 58 -0.39 10.56 -3.32
N VAL A 59 -0.16 11.51 -2.42
CA VAL A 59 0.24 11.18 -1.05
C VAL A 59 -0.85 10.35 -0.36
N ASP A 60 -2.12 10.60 -0.66
CA ASP A 60 -3.23 9.86 -0.07
C ASP A 60 -3.17 8.37 -0.45
N ASP A 61 -2.80 8.08 -1.69
CA ASP A 61 -2.66 6.69 -2.15
C ASP A 61 -1.55 5.98 -1.37
N LEU A 62 -0.42 6.66 -1.19
CA LEU A 62 0.69 6.07 -0.44
C LEU A 62 0.31 5.87 1.03
N GLU A 63 -0.37 6.83 1.64
CA GLU A 63 -0.84 6.70 3.02
C GLU A 63 -1.82 5.54 3.18
N SER A 64 -2.72 5.35 2.22
CA SER A 64 -3.64 4.21 2.24
C SER A 64 -2.89 2.89 2.21
N LEU A 65 -1.84 2.80 1.39
CA LEU A 65 -1.03 1.59 1.31
C LEU A 65 -0.21 1.34 2.57
N SER A 66 0.04 2.37 3.39
CA SER A 66 0.79 2.20 4.63
C SER A 66 0.11 1.20 5.58
N GLU A 67 -1.19 1.02 5.45
CA GLU A 67 -1.95 0.09 6.31
C GLU A 67 -1.61 -1.38 6.02
N VAL A 68 -1.03 -1.69 4.85
CA VAL A 68 -0.68 -3.06 4.48
C VAL A 68 0.83 -3.29 4.38
N ILE A 69 1.64 -2.32 4.77
CA ILE A 69 3.10 -2.44 4.70
C ILE A 69 3.62 -3.64 5.50
N ASP A 70 3.08 -3.87 6.70
CA ASP A 70 3.46 -5.01 7.54
C ASP A 70 3.32 -6.32 6.77
N ASN A 71 2.19 -6.48 6.09
CA ASN A 71 1.91 -7.69 5.33
C ASN A 71 2.86 -7.84 4.15
N LEU A 72 3.15 -6.74 3.46
CA LEU A 72 4.05 -6.78 2.32
C LEU A 72 5.49 -7.08 2.74
N VAL A 73 5.94 -6.51 3.85
CA VAL A 73 7.27 -6.80 4.40
C VAL A 73 7.38 -8.30 4.74
N SER A 74 6.32 -8.87 5.29
CA SER A 74 6.29 -10.29 5.62
C SER A 74 6.35 -11.16 4.36
N VAL A 75 5.59 -10.81 3.32
CA VAL A 75 5.58 -11.56 2.06
C VAL A 75 6.93 -11.50 1.35
N PHE A 76 7.55 -10.32 1.33
CA PHE A 76 8.82 -10.09 0.64
C PHE A 76 10.01 -10.06 1.59
N ASP A 77 9.96 -10.85 2.65
CA ASP A 77 10.96 -10.84 3.71
C ASP A 77 12.40 -10.93 3.19
N ALA A 78 12.66 -11.77 2.20
CA ALA A 78 14.00 -11.95 1.63
C ALA A 78 14.52 -10.67 0.93
N ARG A 79 13.63 -9.79 0.50
CA ARG A 79 13.98 -8.56 -0.20
C ARG A 79 13.35 -7.33 0.47
N LYS A 80 13.08 -7.43 1.76
CA LYS A 80 12.38 -6.35 2.47
C LYS A 80 13.16 -5.04 2.42
N ASP A 81 14.48 -5.09 2.41
CA ASP A 81 15.30 -3.87 2.34
C ASP A 81 15.02 -3.07 1.08
N GLU A 82 14.80 -3.75 -0.04
CA GLU A 82 14.45 -3.08 -1.29
C GLU A 82 13.07 -2.43 -1.20
N LEU A 83 12.12 -3.14 -0.59
CA LEU A 83 10.77 -2.61 -0.41
C LEU A 83 10.79 -1.39 0.51
N ILE A 84 11.46 -1.49 1.65
CA ILE A 84 11.54 -0.39 2.62
C ILE A 84 12.24 0.83 1.99
N ALA A 85 13.35 0.61 1.27
CA ALA A 85 14.05 1.70 0.61
C ALA A 85 13.15 2.41 -0.42
N CYS A 86 12.37 1.64 -1.17
CA CYS A 86 11.42 2.20 -2.14
C CYS A 86 10.34 3.03 -1.44
N LEU A 87 9.80 2.52 -0.34
CA LEU A 87 8.77 3.24 0.41
C LEU A 87 9.32 4.53 1.02
N LYS A 88 10.53 4.48 1.58
CA LYS A 88 11.18 5.69 2.13
C LYS A 88 11.40 6.74 1.05
N ARG A 89 11.91 6.32 -0.10
CA ARG A 89 12.14 7.23 -1.23
C ARG A 89 10.84 7.91 -1.64
N ASN A 90 9.76 7.15 -1.75
CA ASN A 90 8.48 7.69 -2.17
C ASN A 90 7.81 8.51 -1.07
N SER A 91 7.99 8.15 0.19
CA SER A 91 7.53 8.95 1.32
C SER A 91 8.16 10.34 1.29
N ASP A 92 9.48 10.40 1.04
CA ASP A 92 10.19 11.68 0.94
C ASP A 92 9.72 12.48 -0.28
N ARG A 93 9.59 11.80 -1.42
CA ARG A 93 9.17 12.45 -2.67
C ARG A 93 7.79 13.07 -2.55
N LEU A 94 6.86 12.38 -1.87
CA LEU A 94 5.48 12.81 -1.75
C LEU A 94 5.18 13.54 -0.44
N HIS A 95 6.18 13.69 0.43
CA HIS A 95 6.02 14.31 1.76
C HIS A 95 4.98 13.58 2.62
N ALA A 96 4.98 12.25 2.55
CA ALA A 96 4.01 11.44 3.27
C ALA A 96 4.34 11.26 4.76
N GLY A 97 5.60 11.48 5.15
CA GLY A 97 5.98 11.41 6.56
C GLY A 97 6.02 9.99 7.14
N LEU A 98 6.30 8.99 6.31
CA LEU A 98 6.32 7.60 6.75
C LEU A 98 7.68 7.12 7.24
N ASP A 99 8.70 7.98 7.24
CA ASP A 99 10.08 7.58 7.56
C ASP A 99 10.19 6.94 8.94
N ASP A 100 9.60 7.53 9.96
CA ASP A 100 9.66 6.99 11.31
C ASP A 100 9.00 5.62 11.40
N TYR A 101 7.86 5.47 10.73
CA TYR A 101 7.14 4.21 10.69
C TYR A 101 7.98 3.13 10.00
N LEU A 102 8.60 3.48 8.87
CA LEU A 102 9.40 2.54 8.09
C LEU A 102 10.69 2.12 8.79
N GLU A 103 11.23 2.95 9.66
CA GLU A 103 12.41 2.60 10.42
C GLU A 103 12.17 1.49 11.43
N GLY A 104 10.92 1.25 11.78
CA GLY A 104 10.54 0.15 12.67
C GLY A 104 10.71 -1.23 12.05
N PHE A 105 10.92 -1.30 10.76
CA PHE A 105 11.16 -2.56 10.07
C PHE A 105 12.65 -2.81 9.90
#